data_2567aa37f67fefc859f75d40111a24a5
#
_entry.id   2567aa37f67fefc859f75d40111a24a5
#
_cell.length_a   1.000
_cell.length_b   1.000
_cell.length_c   1.000
_cell.angle_alpha   90.00
_cell.angle_beta   90.00
_cell.angle_gamma   90.00
#
_symmetry.space_group_name_H-M   'P 1'
#
loop_
_entity.id
_entity.type
_entity.pdbx_description
1 polymer ?
#
loop_
_entity_poly.entity_id
_entity_poly.type
_entity_poly.pdbx_seq_one_letter_code
_entity_poly.pdbx_strand_id
1 'polypeptide(L)'
;MTAQIISGTELSKKIKSDVASKIVYYRAQGKRAPGLAVILVGADPASQVYVGSKRKSCEEIGMISRSYDLPETTTEAELLQLIDILNADETIDGILVQLPLPEQINSSLVIERISPEKDVDGFHPYNVGRLCQRIPTLRACTPYGVMKLLETTGIDLHGKHAVIVGASNIVGRPMLLELLLAGATVTVTHRFTKDLEHHIRQADVLVVAVGKPRFIPGDWIKEGATVIDVGINRINGKLVGDVEYDVAIQKAAYITPVPGGVGPMTVAMLMFNTLYAYEHNNQLV
;
A
#
# COMPACT_ATOMS: atom_id res chain seq x y z
N MET A 1 -3.78 28.36 10.21
CA MET A 1 -2.66 28.19 9.23
C MET A 1 -3.08 27.08 8.28
N THR A 2 -2.78 27.18 6.99
CA THR A 2 -3.11 26.12 6.04
C THR A 2 -2.08 25.00 6.15
N ALA A 3 -2.51 23.73 6.14
CA ALA A 3 -1.64 22.56 6.26
C ALA A 3 -0.57 22.50 5.16
N GLN A 4 0.57 21.96 5.48
CA GLN A 4 1.57 21.58 4.49
C GLN A 4 1.11 20.31 3.77
N ILE A 5 1.25 20.30 2.44
CA ILE A 5 0.83 19.18 1.61
C ILE A 5 1.91 18.11 1.58
N ILE A 6 1.54 16.87 1.91
CA ILE A 6 2.42 15.71 1.79
C ILE A 6 2.26 15.11 0.39
N SER A 7 3.19 15.42 -0.52
CA SER A 7 3.12 14.98 -1.92
C SER A 7 3.64 13.55 -2.11
N GLY A 8 2.72 12.60 -2.25
CA GLY A 8 3.08 11.23 -2.63
C GLY A 8 3.55 11.10 -4.07
N THR A 9 3.08 11.97 -4.95
CA THR A 9 3.52 12.00 -6.35
C THR A 9 5.02 12.27 -6.48
N GLU A 10 5.55 13.23 -5.72
CA GLU A 10 6.99 13.56 -5.75
C GLU A 10 7.84 12.46 -5.12
N LEU A 11 7.42 11.99 -3.93
CA LEU A 11 8.15 10.94 -3.23
C LEU A 11 8.16 9.62 -4.02
N SER A 12 7.03 9.25 -4.64
CA SER A 12 6.94 8.04 -5.47
C SER A 12 7.87 8.08 -6.68
N LYS A 13 8.03 9.25 -7.32
CA LYS A 13 9.00 9.43 -8.41
C LYS A 13 10.43 9.19 -7.93
N LYS A 14 10.80 9.75 -6.78
CA LYS A 14 12.12 9.56 -6.19
C LYS A 14 12.39 8.08 -5.92
N ILE A 15 11.48 7.39 -5.22
CA ILE A 15 11.62 5.96 -4.91
C ILE A 15 11.74 5.12 -6.19
N LYS A 16 10.90 5.37 -7.19
CA LYS A 16 11.00 4.67 -8.48
C LYS A 16 12.33 4.94 -9.19
N SER A 17 12.85 6.15 -9.13
CA SER A 17 14.17 6.50 -9.68
C SER A 17 15.30 5.76 -8.97
N ASP A 18 15.22 5.64 -7.63
CA ASP A 18 16.20 4.90 -6.84
C ASP A 18 16.18 3.40 -7.18
N VAL A 19 14.98 2.81 -7.33
CA VAL A 19 14.79 1.42 -7.80
C VAL A 19 15.37 1.23 -9.20
N ALA A 20 15.06 2.14 -10.14
CA ALA A 20 15.58 2.07 -11.51
C ALA A 20 17.12 2.10 -11.54
N SER A 21 17.74 2.96 -10.74
CA SER A 21 19.19 3.07 -10.62
C SER A 21 19.84 1.76 -10.14
N LYS A 22 19.22 1.09 -9.17
CA LYS A 22 19.67 -0.24 -8.70
C LYS A 22 19.52 -1.32 -9.78
N ILE A 23 18.41 -1.31 -10.53
CA ILE A 23 18.20 -2.25 -11.64
C ILE A 23 19.29 -2.08 -12.71
N VAL A 24 19.59 -0.82 -13.09
CA VAL A 24 20.68 -0.51 -14.03
C VAL A 24 22.02 -1.03 -13.52
N TYR A 25 22.31 -0.81 -12.23
CA TYR A 25 23.53 -1.32 -11.58
C TYR A 25 23.65 -2.85 -11.68
N TYR A 26 22.60 -3.61 -11.35
CA TYR A 26 22.64 -5.06 -11.45
C TYR A 26 22.76 -5.56 -12.89
N ARG A 27 22.07 -4.93 -13.83
CA ARG A 27 22.19 -5.26 -15.26
C ARG A 27 23.59 -5.03 -15.80
N ALA A 28 24.28 -3.97 -15.37
CA ALA A 28 25.67 -3.72 -15.73
C ALA A 28 26.64 -4.81 -15.22
N GLN A 29 26.25 -5.55 -14.18
CA GLN A 29 26.98 -6.70 -13.65
C GLN A 29 26.58 -8.04 -14.31
N GLY A 30 25.81 -8.03 -15.38
CA GLY A 30 25.34 -9.24 -16.08
C GLY A 30 24.20 -9.96 -15.36
N LYS A 31 23.57 -9.36 -14.34
CA LYS A 31 22.40 -9.91 -13.67
C LYS A 31 21.12 -9.64 -14.47
N ARG A 32 20.11 -10.48 -14.30
CA ARG A 32 18.78 -10.22 -14.88
C ARG A 32 18.09 -9.03 -14.17
N ALA A 33 17.08 -8.46 -14.79
CA ALA A 33 16.20 -7.52 -14.10
C ALA A 33 15.24 -8.27 -13.15
N PRO A 34 14.73 -7.61 -12.07
CA PRO A 34 13.67 -8.16 -11.23
C PRO A 34 12.41 -8.46 -12.03
N GLY A 35 11.73 -9.57 -11.72
CA GLY A 35 10.50 -10.02 -12.36
C GLY A 35 9.29 -9.91 -11.45
N LEU A 36 8.23 -9.24 -11.90
CA LEU A 36 6.93 -9.13 -11.23
C LEU A 36 5.84 -9.82 -12.06
N ALA A 37 5.17 -10.81 -11.48
CA ALA A 37 3.94 -11.37 -12.02
C ALA A 37 2.73 -10.56 -11.50
N VAL A 38 1.89 -10.08 -12.41
CA VAL A 38 0.68 -9.33 -12.09
C VAL A 38 -0.53 -10.11 -12.60
N ILE A 39 -1.35 -10.59 -11.69
CA ILE A 39 -2.54 -11.39 -11.98
C ILE A 39 -3.79 -10.53 -11.77
N LEU A 40 -4.64 -10.47 -12.77
CA LEU A 40 -5.97 -9.85 -12.73
C LEU A 40 -7.02 -10.91 -13.08
N VAL A 41 -8.03 -11.08 -12.25
CA VAL A 41 -9.17 -11.99 -12.53
C VAL A 41 -10.41 -11.14 -12.72
N GLY A 42 -11.06 -11.29 -13.87
CA GLY A 42 -12.23 -10.51 -14.26
C GLY A 42 -11.89 -9.15 -14.86
N ALA A 43 -12.91 -8.31 -15.01
CA ALA A 43 -12.82 -7.06 -15.75
C ALA A 43 -13.30 -5.83 -14.95
N ASP A 44 -13.09 -5.84 -13.61
CA ASP A 44 -13.42 -4.68 -12.78
C ASP A 44 -12.65 -3.43 -13.25
N PRO A 45 -13.36 -2.33 -13.63
CA PRO A 45 -12.71 -1.17 -14.23
C PRO A 45 -11.69 -0.48 -13.31
N ALA A 46 -11.92 -0.49 -12.00
CA ALA A 46 -10.97 0.11 -11.05
C ALA A 46 -9.69 -0.73 -10.98
N SER A 47 -9.81 -2.05 -10.90
CA SER A 47 -8.68 -2.99 -10.92
C SER A 47 -7.87 -2.88 -12.20
N GLN A 48 -8.51 -2.73 -13.37
CA GLN A 48 -7.81 -2.53 -14.65
C GLN A 48 -6.94 -1.26 -14.64
N VAL A 49 -7.45 -0.15 -14.12
CA VAL A 49 -6.69 1.11 -14.01
C VAL A 49 -5.46 0.94 -13.10
N TYR A 50 -5.64 0.28 -11.95
CA TYR A 50 -4.53 0.03 -11.02
C TYR A 50 -3.47 -0.89 -11.62
N VAL A 51 -3.89 -2.01 -12.23
CA VAL A 51 -2.97 -2.93 -12.92
C VAL A 51 -2.24 -2.24 -14.05
N GLY A 52 -2.94 -1.43 -14.87
CA GLY A 52 -2.30 -0.62 -15.93
C GLY A 52 -1.21 0.31 -15.39
N SER A 53 -1.46 0.98 -14.27
CA SER A 53 -0.46 1.85 -13.62
C SER A 53 0.75 1.07 -13.10
N LYS A 54 0.54 -0.12 -12.53
CA LYS A 54 1.60 -1.01 -12.04
C LYS A 54 2.50 -1.49 -13.18
N ARG A 55 1.89 -1.97 -14.27
CA ARG A 55 2.60 -2.43 -15.49
C ARG A 55 3.45 -1.31 -16.10
N LYS A 56 2.85 -0.14 -16.29
CA LYS A 56 3.56 1.04 -16.79
C LYS A 56 4.74 1.42 -15.90
N SER A 57 4.57 1.37 -14.58
CA SER A 57 5.67 1.66 -13.64
C SER A 57 6.80 0.65 -13.73
N CYS A 58 6.52 -0.65 -13.97
CA CYS A 58 7.57 -1.64 -14.22
C CYS A 58 8.38 -1.31 -15.47
N GLU A 59 7.70 -0.97 -16.58
CA GLU A 59 8.36 -0.59 -17.85
C GLU A 59 9.25 0.64 -17.66
N GLU A 60 8.73 1.69 -17.00
CA GLU A 60 9.46 2.95 -16.76
C GLU A 60 10.78 2.73 -16.00
N ILE A 61 10.85 1.75 -15.09
CA ILE A 61 12.03 1.50 -14.26
C ILE A 61 12.90 0.34 -14.73
N GLY A 62 12.53 -0.31 -15.85
CA GLY A 62 13.27 -1.44 -16.41
C GLY A 62 13.08 -2.78 -15.69
N MET A 63 12.01 -2.94 -14.92
CA MET A 63 11.58 -4.18 -14.28
C MET A 63 10.76 -5.02 -15.27
N ILE A 64 10.92 -6.35 -15.25
CA ILE A 64 10.13 -7.26 -16.10
C ILE A 64 8.76 -7.44 -15.47
N SER A 65 7.69 -7.10 -16.22
CA SER A 65 6.31 -7.36 -15.81
C SER A 65 5.72 -8.49 -16.66
N ARG A 66 5.28 -9.57 -16.01
CA ARG A 66 4.49 -10.64 -16.65
C ARG A 66 3.04 -10.52 -16.23
N SER A 67 2.17 -10.37 -17.20
CA SER A 67 0.74 -10.12 -16.97
C SER A 67 -0.08 -11.38 -17.24
N TYR A 68 -1.01 -11.65 -16.33
CA TYR A 68 -1.95 -12.76 -16.41
C TYR A 68 -3.38 -12.20 -16.24
N ASP A 69 -4.03 -11.91 -17.38
CA ASP A 69 -5.40 -11.42 -17.40
C ASP A 69 -6.33 -12.63 -17.59
N LEU A 70 -6.97 -13.04 -16.48
CA LEU A 70 -7.80 -14.22 -16.41
C LEU A 70 -9.27 -13.85 -16.50
N PRO A 71 -10.13 -14.68 -17.13
CA PRO A 71 -11.55 -14.42 -17.20
C PRO A 71 -12.22 -14.47 -15.82
N GLU A 72 -13.35 -13.81 -15.66
CA GLU A 72 -14.12 -13.79 -14.41
C GLU A 72 -14.59 -15.20 -13.99
N THR A 73 -14.72 -16.11 -14.94
CA THR A 73 -15.09 -17.52 -14.73
C THR A 73 -13.95 -18.39 -14.18
N THR A 74 -12.75 -17.85 -14.05
CA THR A 74 -11.60 -18.58 -13.49
C THR A 74 -11.95 -19.17 -12.13
N THR A 75 -11.65 -20.44 -11.97
CA THR A 75 -11.85 -21.16 -10.71
C THR A 75 -10.72 -20.90 -9.72
N GLU A 76 -10.99 -21.08 -8.43
CA GLU A 76 -9.98 -21.02 -7.39
C GLU A 76 -8.81 -21.98 -7.67
N ALA A 77 -9.11 -23.22 -8.08
CA ALA A 77 -8.09 -24.22 -8.37
C ALA A 77 -7.15 -23.80 -9.51
N GLU A 78 -7.68 -23.22 -10.59
CA GLU A 78 -6.86 -22.71 -11.70
C GLU A 78 -5.94 -21.56 -11.26
N LEU A 79 -6.46 -20.63 -10.45
CA LEU A 79 -5.66 -19.53 -9.94
C LEU A 79 -4.56 -20.04 -8.99
N LEU A 80 -4.86 -20.97 -8.08
CA LEU A 80 -3.87 -21.56 -7.18
C LEU A 80 -2.80 -22.32 -7.93
N GLN A 81 -3.16 -23.06 -8.99
CA GLN A 81 -2.19 -23.74 -9.86
C GLN A 81 -1.26 -22.74 -10.58
N LEU A 82 -1.79 -21.61 -11.06
CA LEU A 82 -0.95 -20.57 -11.66
C LEU A 82 0.04 -20.02 -10.63
N ILE A 83 -0.42 -19.76 -9.39
CA ILE A 83 0.44 -19.28 -8.31
C ILE A 83 1.55 -20.29 -8.00
N ASP A 84 1.26 -21.62 -8.00
CA ASP A 84 2.30 -22.64 -7.80
C ASP A 84 3.37 -22.60 -8.87
N ILE A 85 2.97 -22.42 -10.13
CA ILE A 85 3.92 -22.28 -11.25
C ILE A 85 4.80 -21.03 -11.05
N LEU A 86 4.21 -19.92 -10.64
CA LEU A 86 4.93 -18.66 -10.42
C LEU A 86 5.83 -18.72 -9.18
N ASN A 87 5.42 -19.44 -8.13
CA ASN A 87 6.25 -19.70 -6.95
C ASN A 87 7.52 -20.46 -7.34
N ALA A 88 7.43 -21.41 -8.27
CA ALA A 88 8.55 -22.22 -8.75
C ALA A 88 9.40 -21.51 -9.82
N ASP A 89 8.93 -20.41 -10.43
CA ASP A 89 9.67 -19.72 -11.48
C ASP A 89 10.75 -18.80 -10.87
N GLU A 90 12.02 -19.17 -11.03
CA GLU A 90 13.18 -18.39 -10.53
C GLU A 90 13.34 -17.02 -11.20
N THR A 91 12.65 -16.76 -12.31
CA THR A 91 12.67 -15.46 -12.99
C THR A 91 11.62 -14.49 -12.45
N ILE A 92 10.73 -14.95 -11.57
CA ILE A 92 9.71 -14.15 -10.87
C ILE A 92 10.14 -13.95 -9.42
N ASP A 93 10.33 -12.69 -9.05
CA ASP A 93 10.73 -12.29 -7.69
C ASP A 93 9.53 -11.79 -6.87
N GLY A 94 8.46 -11.36 -7.53
CA GLY A 94 7.24 -10.92 -6.88
C GLY A 94 5.99 -11.42 -7.60
N ILE A 95 4.97 -11.75 -6.81
CA ILE A 95 3.64 -12.13 -7.30
C ILE A 95 2.62 -11.18 -6.71
N LEU A 96 1.82 -10.56 -7.56
CA LEU A 96 0.72 -9.68 -7.20
C LEU A 96 -0.57 -10.27 -7.75
N VAL A 97 -1.54 -10.51 -6.87
CA VAL A 97 -2.92 -10.82 -7.25
C VAL A 97 -3.80 -9.62 -6.94
N GLN A 98 -4.33 -8.98 -7.99
CA GLN A 98 -5.14 -7.78 -7.82
C GLN A 98 -6.47 -8.09 -7.15
N LEU A 99 -6.74 -7.46 -6.02
CA LEU A 99 -8.02 -7.52 -5.32
C LEU A 99 -8.97 -6.40 -5.78
N PRO A 100 -10.30 -6.60 -5.72
CA PRO A 100 -10.98 -7.80 -5.23
C PRO A 100 -10.98 -8.95 -6.26
N LEU A 101 -11.19 -10.17 -5.78
CA LEU A 101 -11.39 -11.36 -6.60
C LEU A 101 -12.90 -11.66 -6.76
N PRO A 102 -13.30 -12.39 -7.82
CA PRO A 102 -14.66 -12.90 -7.96
C PRO A 102 -15.08 -13.77 -6.75
N GLU A 103 -16.39 -13.82 -6.46
CA GLU A 103 -16.93 -14.44 -5.24
C GLU A 103 -16.62 -15.94 -5.09
N GLN A 104 -16.40 -16.66 -6.19
CA GLN A 104 -16.04 -18.08 -6.18
C GLN A 104 -14.60 -18.34 -5.73
N ILE A 105 -13.77 -17.30 -5.54
CA ILE A 105 -12.37 -17.43 -5.18
C ILE A 105 -12.15 -16.84 -3.77
N ASN A 106 -11.64 -17.67 -2.86
CA ASN A 106 -11.30 -17.24 -1.53
C ASN A 106 -9.97 -16.46 -1.52
N SER A 107 -10.03 -15.15 -1.37
CA SER A 107 -8.84 -14.29 -1.36
C SER A 107 -7.81 -14.65 -0.27
N SER A 108 -8.25 -15.17 0.87
CA SER A 108 -7.33 -15.59 1.94
C SER A 108 -6.49 -16.79 1.51
N LEU A 109 -7.09 -17.80 0.89
CA LEU A 109 -6.36 -18.95 0.36
C LEU A 109 -5.38 -18.55 -0.74
N VAL A 110 -5.78 -17.60 -1.59
CA VAL A 110 -4.92 -17.07 -2.66
C VAL A 110 -3.69 -16.36 -2.07
N ILE A 111 -3.89 -15.48 -1.08
CA ILE A 111 -2.80 -14.77 -0.41
C ILE A 111 -1.85 -15.77 0.27
N GLU A 112 -2.36 -16.76 1.00
CA GLU A 112 -1.56 -17.76 1.68
C GLU A 112 -0.84 -18.74 0.74
N ARG A 113 -1.29 -18.87 -0.52
CA ARG A 113 -0.62 -19.71 -1.53
C ARG A 113 0.61 -19.06 -2.12
N ILE A 114 0.70 -17.75 -2.14
CA ILE A 114 1.89 -17.03 -2.61
C ILE A 114 3.04 -17.34 -1.64
N SER A 115 4.22 -17.67 -2.17
CA SER A 115 5.41 -17.80 -1.32
C SER A 115 5.65 -16.48 -0.54
N PRO A 116 5.86 -16.53 0.78
CA PRO A 116 6.12 -15.33 1.59
C PRO A 116 7.26 -14.46 1.06
N GLU A 117 8.23 -15.06 0.39
CA GLU A 117 9.39 -14.39 -0.21
C GLU A 117 9.06 -13.66 -1.52
N LYS A 118 7.91 -14.00 -2.13
CA LYS A 118 7.39 -13.39 -3.36
C LYS A 118 6.11 -12.59 -3.13
N ASP A 119 5.62 -12.50 -1.89
CA ASP A 119 4.45 -11.70 -1.50
C ASP A 119 4.79 -10.20 -1.45
N VAL A 120 4.93 -9.59 -2.61
CA VAL A 120 5.36 -8.19 -2.73
C VAL A 120 4.29 -7.16 -2.39
N ASP A 121 3.02 -7.57 -2.27
CA ASP A 121 1.96 -6.75 -1.66
C ASP A 121 2.07 -6.71 -0.13
N GLY A 122 2.73 -7.71 0.49
CA GLY A 122 2.96 -7.79 1.94
C GLY A 122 1.73 -8.20 2.75
N PHE A 123 0.85 -9.02 2.18
CA PHE A 123 -0.41 -9.44 2.83
C PHE A 123 -0.35 -10.84 3.43
N HIS A 124 0.67 -11.63 3.09
CA HIS A 124 0.83 -12.98 3.59
C HIS A 124 0.94 -12.98 5.12
N PRO A 125 0.23 -13.88 5.84
CA PRO A 125 0.26 -13.94 7.30
C PRO A 125 1.66 -14.04 7.90
N TYR A 126 2.58 -14.72 7.22
CA TYR A 126 3.99 -14.79 7.62
C TYR A 126 4.64 -13.40 7.65
N ASN A 127 4.48 -12.58 6.60
CA ASN A 127 5.06 -11.25 6.51
C ASN A 127 4.43 -10.29 7.53
N VAL A 128 3.11 -10.36 7.71
CA VAL A 128 2.39 -9.60 8.76
C VAL A 128 2.85 -10.03 10.16
N GLY A 129 3.04 -11.33 10.39
CA GLY A 129 3.57 -11.86 11.64
C GLY A 129 4.99 -11.37 11.95
N ARG A 130 5.86 -11.31 10.93
CA ARG A 130 7.22 -10.76 11.06
C ARG A 130 7.20 -9.27 11.43
N LEU A 131 6.33 -8.48 10.81
CA LEU A 131 6.15 -7.07 11.17
C LEU A 131 5.69 -6.94 12.62
N CYS A 132 4.75 -7.76 13.06
CA CYS A 132 4.29 -7.83 14.46
C CYS A 132 5.44 -8.15 15.43
N GLN A 133 6.36 -9.02 15.05
CA GLN A 133 7.53 -9.44 15.84
C GLN A 133 8.74 -8.47 15.73
N ARG A 134 8.59 -7.32 15.06
CA ARG A 134 9.66 -6.32 14.84
C ARG A 134 10.83 -6.80 13.98
N ILE A 135 10.60 -7.79 13.15
CA ILE A 135 11.58 -8.34 12.19
C ILE A 135 11.00 -8.33 10.77
N PRO A 136 10.50 -7.18 10.27
CA PRO A 136 9.82 -7.12 8.98
C PRO A 136 10.75 -7.52 7.83
N THR A 137 10.15 -8.15 6.82
CA THR A 137 10.74 -8.41 5.51
C THR A 137 9.94 -7.64 4.46
N LEU A 138 9.10 -8.32 3.68
CA LEU A 138 8.14 -7.66 2.80
C LEU A 138 7.02 -7.04 3.64
N ARG A 139 6.68 -5.79 3.37
CA ARG A 139 5.72 -5.00 4.15
C ARG A 139 4.56 -4.59 3.26
N ALA A 140 3.35 -4.51 3.81
CA ALA A 140 2.17 -4.09 3.06
C ALA A 140 2.40 -2.74 2.36
N CYS A 141 2.24 -2.70 1.04
CA CYS A 141 2.66 -1.56 0.21
C CYS A 141 2.06 -0.23 0.64
N THR A 142 0.74 -0.18 0.89
CA THR A 142 0.06 1.07 1.27
C THR A 142 0.49 1.56 2.66
N PRO A 143 0.46 0.76 3.73
CA PRO A 143 0.97 1.16 5.04
C PRO A 143 2.45 1.57 5.01
N TYR A 144 3.29 0.82 4.32
CA TYR A 144 4.70 1.18 4.21
C TYR A 144 4.90 2.49 3.45
N GLY A 145 4.11 2.73 2.39
CA GLY A 145 4.08 4.01 1.69
C GLY A 145 3.65 5.17 2.58
N VAL A 146 2.69 4.96 3.48
CA VAL A 146 2.28 5.94 4.49
C VAL A 146 3.43 6.27 5.44
N MET A 147 4.18 5.26 5.91
CA MET A 147 5.37 5.52 6.74
C MET A 147 6.40 6.37 6.01
N LYS A 148 6.64 6.11 4.72
CA LYS A 148 7.54 6.93 3.89
C LYS A 148 7.05 8.37 3.72
N LEU A 149 5.74 8.59 3.64
CA LEU A 149 5.17 9.94 3.63
C LEU A 149 5.36 10.64 4.98
N LEU A 150 5.11 9.95 6.09
CA LEU A 150 5.33 10.50 7.44
C LEU A 150 6.80 10.89 7.68
N GLU A 151 7.75 10.09 7.21
CA GLU A 151 9.19 10.43 7.28
C GLU A 151 9.50 11.79 6.64
N THR A 152 8.79 12.18 5.56
CA THR A 152 9.05 13.48 4.89
C THR A 152 8.58 14.70 5.70
N THR A 153 7.72 14.51 6.67
CA THR A 153 7.23 15.60 7.54
C THR A 153 8.21 15.94 8.66
N GLY A 154 9.16 15.04 8.95
CA GLY A 154 10.06 15.17 10.09
C GLY A 154 9.39 14.98 11.45
N ILE A 155 8.14 14.52 11.49
CA ILE A 155 7.44 14.27 12.76
C ILE A 155 8.09 13.10 13.51
N ASP A 156 8.41 13.31 14.78
CA ASP A 156 8.78 12.22 15.67
C ASP A 156 7.50 11.49 16.11
N LEU A 157 7.39 10.21 15.76
CA LEU A 157 6.25 9.37 16.10
C LEU A 157 6.31 8.80 17.51
N HIS A 158 7.45 8.86 18.20
CA HIS A 158 7.59 8.36 19.57
C HIS A 158 6.64 9.08 20.52
N GLY A 159 5.78 8.29 21.19
CA GLY A 159 4.79 8.79 22.14
C GLY A 159 3.61 9.54 21.53
N LYS A 160 3.53 9.68 20.21
CA LYS A 160 2.36 10.29 19.55
C LYS A 160 1.17 9.35 19.61
N HIS A 161 -0.02 9.92 19.70
CA HIS A 161 -1.26 9.17 19.58
C HIS A 161 -1.67 9.13 18.11
N ALA A 162 -1.61 7.94 17.52
CA ALA A 162 -2.08 7.69 16.17
C ALA A 162 -3.46 7.03 16.19
N VAL A 163 -4.39 7.55 15.38
CA VAL A 163 -5.72 6.96 15.20
C VAL A 163 -5.86 6.48 13.76
N ILE A 164 -6.26 5.24 13.60
CA ILE A 164 -6.54 4.62 12.31
C ILE A 164 -8.03 4.41 12.19
N VAL A 165 -8.64 4.97 11.16
CA VAL A 165 -10.05 4.75 10.82
C VAL A 165 -10.15 3.75 9.69
N GLY A 166 -10.55 2.52 10.04
CA GLY A 166 -10.60 1.36 9.16
C GLY A 166 -9.65 0.24 9.62
N ALA A 167 -10.14 -1.00 9.64
CA ALA A 167 -9.42 -2.17 10.18
C ALA A 167 -9.32 -3.31 9.17
N SER A 168 -9.14 -2.99 7.87
CA SER A 168 -8.94 -3.99 6.82
C SER A 168 -7.62 -4.75 6.99
N ASN A 169 -7.56 -5.97 6.47
CA ASN A 169 -6.34 -6.78 6.49
C ASN A 169 -5.23 -6.20 5.60
N ILE A 170 -5.61 -5.40 4.59
CA ILE A 170 -4.66 -4.88 3.60
C ILE A 170 -4.13 -3.46 3.92
N VAL A 171 -4.81 -2.71 4.81
CA VAL A 171 -4.38 -1.36 5.19
C VAL A 171 -4.41 -1.16 6.71
N GLY A 172 -5.58 -1.19 7.34
CA GLY A 172 -5.71 -0.73 8.73
C GLY A 172 -4.93 -1.57 9.74
N ARG A 173 -4.95 -2.90 9.61
CA ARG A 173 -4.19 -3.81 10.50
C ARG A 173 -2.68 -3.71 10.29
N PRO A 174 -2.14 -3.76 9.07
CA PRO A 174 -0.72 -3.51 8.87
C PRO A 174 -0.28 -2.10 9.29
N MET A 175 -1.12 -1.09 9.08
CA MET A 175 -0.82 0.30 9.49
C MET A 175 -0.66 0.44 11.01
N LEU A 176 -1.50 -0.29 11.79
CA LEU A 176 -1.32 -0.40 13.24
C LEU A 176 0.09 -0.88 13.59
N LEU A 177 0.54 -1.95 12.96
CA LEU A 177 1.84 -2.57 13.24
C LEU A 177 3.00 -1.65 12.85
N GLU A 178 2.88 -0.94 11.72
CA GLU A 178 3.85 0.05 11.27
C GLU A 178 4.02 1.22 12.27
N LEU A 179 2.92 1.81 12.70
CA LEU A 179 2.93 2.93 13.64
C LEU A 179 3.39 2.49 15.03
N LEU A 180 3.00 1.27 15.46
CA LEU A 180 3.46 0.69 16.72
C LEU A 180 4.98 0.42 16.69
N LEU A 181 5.51 -0.08 15.57
CA LEU A 181 6.94 -0.28 15.36
C LEU A 181 7.71 1.04 15.45
N ALA A 182 7.11 2.13 14.97
CA ALA A 182 7.67 3.49 15.03
C ALA A 182 7.51 4.17 16.40
N GLY A 183 6.98 3.49 17.42
CA GLY A 183 6.88 3.99 18.80
C GLY A 183 5.62 4.82 19.10
N ALA A 184 4.63 4.84 18.20
CA ALA A 184 3.35 5.51 18.47
C ALA A 184 2.44 4.68 19.38
N THR A 185 1.57 5.35 20.15
CA THR A 185 0.40 4.73 20.77
C THR A 185 -0.72 4.69 19.74
N VAL A 186 -1.29 3.53 19.45
CA VAL A 186 -2.20 3.38 18.32
C VAL A 186 -3.60 2.95 18.74
N THR A 187 -4.60 3.69 18.28
CA THR A 187 -6.02 3.32 18.36
C THR A 187 -6.51 2.95 16.96
N VAL A 188 -7.08 1.74 16.81
CA VAL A 188 -7.72 1.32 15.56
C VAL A 188 -9.23 1.33 15.74
N THR A 189 -9.91 2.02 14.86
CA THR A 189 -11.38 2.09 14.85
C THR A 189 -11.95 1.30 13.66
N HIS A 190 -13.18 0.83 13.81
CA HIS A 190 -13.87 0.02 12.83
C HIS A 190 -15.39 0.28 12.86
N ARG A 191 -16.16 -0.38 12.02
CA ARG A 191 -17.62 -0.16 11.89
C ARG A 191 -18.44 -0.31 13.20
N PHE A 192 -17.90 -0.95 14.23
CA PHE A 192 -18.55 -1.11 15.53
C PHE A 192 -18.04 -0.14 16.60
N THR A 193 -17.07 0.72 16.26
CA THR A 193 -16.53 1.70 17.21
C THR A 193 -17.61 2.73 17.53
N LYS A 194 -17.86 2.91 18.82
CA LYS A 194 -18.73 3.96 19.34
C LYS A 194 -17.94 5.25 19.45
N ASP A 195 -18.62 6.37 19.30
CA ASP A 195 -18.05 7.70 19.52
C ASP A 195 -16.75 7.95 18.71
N LEU A 196 -16.82 7.67 17.40
CA LEU A 196 -15.69 7.80 16.49
C LEU A 196 -15.05 9.19 16.53
N GLU A 197 -15.86 10.25 16.66
CA GLU A 197 -15.41 11.63 16.76
C GLU A 197 -14.45 11.83 17.94
N HIS A 198 -14.77 11.26 19.11
CA HIS A 198 -13.92 11.34 20.31
C HIS A 198 -12.50 10.80 20.04
N HIS A 199 -12.39 9.66 19.35
CA HIS A 199 -11.10 9.08 19.01
C HIS A 199 -10.31 9.98 18.04
N ILE A 200 -10.99 10.51 17.01
CA ILE A 200 -10.35 11.33 15.98
C ILE A 200 -9.82 12.65 16.58
N ARG A 201 -10.59 13.27 17.46
CA ARG A 201 -10.18 14.55 18.11
C ARG A 201 -8.90 14.43 18.95
N GLN A 202 -8.48 13.24 19.32
CA GLN A 202 -7.27 12.99 20.10
C GLN A 202 -6.04 12.69 19.23
N ALA A 203 -6.22 12.49 17.93
CA ALA A 203 -5.17 12.01 17.04
C ALA A 203 -4.11 13.09 16.76
N ASP A 204 -2.84 12.82 17.11
CA ASP A 204 -1.70 13.57 16.59
C ASP A 204 -1.41 13.19 15.14
N VAL A 205 -1.62 11.90 14.82
CA VAL A 205 -1.57 11.34 13.48
C VAL A 205 -2.88 10.61 13.19
N LEU A 206 -3.59 11.02 12.16
CA LEU A 206 -4.84 10.40 11.72
C LEU A 206 -4.62 9.71 10.37
N VAL A 207 -4.90 8.41 10.30
CA VAL A 207 -4.89 7.63 9.04
C VAL A 207 -6.31 7.16 8.75
N VAL A 208 -6.88 7.55 7.60
CA VAL A 208 -8.25 7.21 7.21
C VAL A 208 -8.24 6.28 5.99
N ALA A 209 -8.84 5.08 6.14
CA ALA A 209 -8.86 4.03 5.13
C ALA A 209 -10.17 3.24 5.18
N VAL A 210 -11.29 3.89 4.86
CA VAL A 210 -12.64 3.29 4.90
C VAL A 210 -13.30 3.14 3.53
N GLY A 211 -12.75 3.81 2.50
CA GLY A 211 -13.30 3.77 1.14
C GLY A 211 -14.68 4.42 1.04
N LYS A 212 -14.93 5.46 1.83
CA LYS A 212 -16.18 6.22 1.82
C LYS A 212 -15.89 7.70 1.63
N PRO A 213 -16.38 8.34 0.59
CA PRO A 213 -16.03 9.71 0.26
C PRO A 213 -16.45 10.69 1.36
N ARG A 214 -15.51 11.52 1.81
CA ARG A 214 -15.73 12.57 2.83
C ARG A 214 -16.39 12.06 4.12
N PHE A 215 -16.06 10.82 4.49
CA PHE A 215 -16.66 10.17 5.67
C PHE A 215 -16.25 10.85 6.98
N ILE A 216 -15.04 11.42 7.04
CA ILE A 216 -14.54 12.13 8.21
C ILE A 216 -14.75 13.63 8.02
N PRO A 217 -15.62 14.27 8.82
CA PRO A 217 -15.76 15.73 8.84
C PRO A 217 -14.44 16.40 9.21
N GLY A 218 -14.07 17.45 8.48
CA GLY A 218 -12.85 18.21 8.74
C GLY A 218 -12.82 18.86 10.13
N ASP A 219 -13.97 19.16 10.69
CA ASP A 219 -14.12 19.74 12.04
C ASP A 219 -13.71 18.79 13.17
N TRP A 220 -13.66 17.49 12.92
CA TRP A 220 -13.19 16.51 13.89
C TRP A 220 -11.67 16.46 14.00
N ILE A 221 -10.95 17.02 13.03
CA ILE A 221 -9.49 17.02 13.03
C ILE A 221 -8.95 17.84 14.20
N LYS A 222 -8.05 17.25 14.97
CA LYS A 222 -7.30 17.97 16.01
C LYS A 222 -6.43 19.03 15.37
N GLU A 223 -6.38 20.21 15.98
CA GLU A 223 -5.51 21.31 15.54
C GLU A 223 -4.05 20.87 15.53
N GLY A 224 -3.36 21.07 14.41
CA GLY A 224 -1.97 20.68 14.25
C GLY A 224 -1.72 19.19 13.98
N ALA A 225 -2.75 18.37 13.78
CA ALA A 225 -2.60 16.94 13.45
C ALA A 225 -1.98 16.73 12.08
N THR A 226 -1.34 15.58 11.91
CA THR A 226 -0.93 15.05 10.59
C THR A 226 -2.02 14.11 10.07
N VAL A 227 -2.57 14.41 8.90
CA VAL A 227 -3.70 13.68 8.31
C VAL A 227 -3.26 12.93 7.05
N ILE A 228 -3.41 11.62 7.08
CA ILE A 228 -3.14 10.73 5.95
C ILE A 228 -4.47 10.15 5.45
N ASP A 229 -4.92 10.59 4.30
CA ASP A 229 -6.12 10.09 3.64
C ASP A 229 -5.73 9.03 2.60
N VAL A 230 -6.06 7.78 2.90
CA VAL A 230 -5.81 6.61 2.03
C VAL A 230 -6.96 6.42 1.04
N GLY A 231 -8.12 7.02 1.31
CA GLY A 231 -9.31 6.84 0.51
C GLY A 231 -9.14 7.28 -0.94
N ILE A 232 -9.64 6.47 -1.87
CA ILE A 232 -9.74 6.82 -3.29
C ILE A 232 -11.15 6.50 -3.75
N ASN A 233 -11.96 7.52 -3.82
CA ASN A 233 -13.36 7.42 -4.22
C ASN A 233 -13.60 8.27 -5.48
N ARG A 234 -14.61 7.93 -6.27
CA ARG A 234 -14.99 8.69 -7.45
C ARG A 234 -16.39 9.30 -7.27
N ILE A 235 -16.47 10.64 -7.26
CA ILE A 235 -17.73 11.38 -7.27
C ILE A 235 -17.77 12.26 -8.51
N ASN A 236 -18.79 12.07 -9.37
CA ASN A 236 -18.97 12.88 -10.59
C ASN A 236 -17.69 12.93 -11.46
N GLY A 237 -17.00 11.80 -11.60
CA GLY A 237 -15.75 11.71 -12.38
C GLY A 237 -14.49 12.22 -11.69
N LYS A 238 -14.59 12.90 -10.56
CA LYS A 238 -13.45 13.40 -9.77
C LYS A 238 -13.05 12.43 -8.66
N LEU A 239 -11.76 12.32 -8.41
CA LEU A 239 -11.23 11.55 -7.27
C LEU A 239 -11.30 12.40 -6.00
N VAL A 240 -11.80 11.79 -4.93
CA VAL A 240 -11.89 12.39 -3.60
C VAL A 240 -11.48 11.37 -2.54
N GLY A 241 -10.98 11.86 -1.41
CA GLY A 241 -10.61 11.03 -0.26
C GLY A 241 -11.77 10.71 0.67
N ASP A 242 -11.42 10.04 1.77
CA ASP A 242 -12.32 9.71 2.87
C ASP A 242 -12.50 10.88 3.86
N VAL A 243 -11.63 11.89 3.79
CA VAL A 243 -11.66 13.09 4.66
C VAL A 243 -12.30 14.27 3.92
N GLU A 244 -13.06 15.11 4.63
CA GLU A 244 -13.51 16.41 4.14
C GLU A 244 -12.32 17.36 4.04
N TYR A 245 -11.63 17.32 2.92
CA TYR A 245 -10.33 17.93 2.70
C TYR A 245 -10.33 19.45 2.90
N ASP A 246 -11.35 20.13 2.36
CA ASP A 246 -11.40 21.61 2.33
C ASP A 246 -11.46 22.25 3.74
N VAL A 247 -12.03 21.52 4.71
CA VAL A 247 -12.07 21.92 6.12
C VAL A 247 -10.82 21.40 6.87
N ALA A 248 -10.46 20.15 6.65
CA ALA A 248 -9.31 19.51 7.32
C ALA A 248 -7.99 20.25 7.06
N ILE A 249 -7.77 20.77 5.86
CA ILE A 249 -6.56 21.53 5.49
C ILE A 249 -6.37 22.81 6.31
N GLN A 250 -7.42 23.36 6.88
CA GLN A 250 -7.35 24.57 7.72
C GLN A 250 -6.91 24.27 9.15
N LYS A 251 -7.03 23.01 9.59
CA LYS A 251 -6.73 22.58 10.96
C LYS A 251 -5.46 21.76 11.08
N ALA A 252 -5.21 20.89 10.12
CA ALA A 252 -4.04 20.02 10.13
C ALA A 252 -2.73 20.81 9.99
N ALA A 253 -1.63 20.28 10.53
CA ALA A 253 -0.28 20.74 10.21
C ALA A 253 0.19 20.18 8.87
N TYR A 254 -0.13 18.91 8.62
CA TYR A 254 0.21 18.19 7.39
C TYR A 254 -1.00 17.40 6.89
N ILE A 255 -1.18 17.32 5.57
CA ILE A 255 -2.27 16.55 4.97
C ILE A 255 -1.86 15.98 3.61
N THR A 256 -2.27 14.74 3.32
CA THR A 256 -2.14 14.16 1.97
C THR A 256 -3.30 14.61 1.07
N PRO A 257 -3.05 15.00 -0.18
CA PRO A 257 -4.12 15.27 -1.14
C PRO A 257 -4.67 13.98 -1.75
N VAL A 258 -5.91 14.01 -2.23
CA VAL A 258 -6.48 12.95 -3.09
C VAL A 258 -7.04 13.60 -4.35
N PRO A 259 -6.48 13.28 -5.53
CA PRO A 259 -5.33 12.39 -5.81
C PRO A 259 -3.95 12.97 -5.48
N GLY A 260 -2.92 12.12 -5.55
CA GLY A 260 -1.52 12.56 -5.46
C GLY A 260 -0.86 12.35 -4.08
N GLY A 261 -1.61 11.85 -3.10
CA GLY A 261 -1.10 11.45 -1.78
C GLY A 261 -0.68 9.97 -1.74
N VAL A 262 -1.46 9.13 -1.07
CA VAL A 262 -1.10 7.73 -0.78
C VAL A 262 -1.09 6.84 -2.03
N GLY A 263 -2.01 7.03 -2.98
CA GLY A 263 -2.13 6.15 -4.16
C GLY A 263 -0.83 5.93 -4.94
N PRO A 264 -0.09 6.99 -5.35
CA PRO A 264 1.21 6.84 -6.01
C PRO A 264 2.23 6.06 -5.18
N MET A 265 2.18 6.16 -3.85
CA MET A 265 3.10 5.47 -2.96
C MET A 265 2.89 3.97 -2.93
N THR A 266 1.65 3.49 -3.02
CA THR A 266 1.34 2.05 -3.11
C THR A 266 2.07 1.41 -4.28
N VAL A 267 2.04 2.05 -5.45
CA VAL A 267 2.76 1.56 -6.64
C VAL A 267 4.27 1.63 -6.46
N ALA A 268 4.79 2.71 -5.88
CA ALA A 268 6.23 2.84 -5.65
C ALA A 268 6.75 1.79 -4.65
N MET A 269 5.98 1.49 -3.60
CA MET A 269 6.36 0.46 -2.63
C MET A 269 6.27 -0.95 -3.21
N LEU A 270 5.35 -1.22 -4.12
CA LEU A 270 5.33 -2.48 -4.87
C LEU A 270 6.63 -2.68 -5.68
N MET A 271 7.10 -1.65 -6.36
CA MET A 271 8.38 -1.69 -7.10
C MET A 271 9.55 -1.90 -6.13
N PHE A 272 9.53 -1.21 -5.01
CA PHE A 272 10.54 -1.35 -3.95
C PHE A 272 10.55 -2.77 -3.37
N ASN A 273 9.39 -3.33 -3.00
CA ASN A 273 9.27 -4.68 -2.47
C ASN A 273 9.73 -5.74 -3.49
N THR A 274 9.42 -5.55 -4.78
CA THR A 274 9.86 -6.47 -5.84
C THR A 274 11.38 -6.46 -5.99
N LEU A 275 12.00 -5.28 -5.92
CA LEU A 275 13.46 -5.17 -5.91
C LEU A 275 14.06 -5.81 -4.65
N TYR A 276 13.46 -5.55 -3.48
CA TYR A 276 13.89 -6.16 -2.22
C TYR A 276 13.85 -7.70 -2.29
N ALA A 277 12.74 -8.27 -2.77
CA ALA A 277 12.61 -9.71 -2.97
C ALA A 277 13.67 -10.24 -3.93
N TYR A 278 13.90 -9.57 -5.06
CA TYR A 278 14.96 -9.90 -6.00
C TYR A 278 16.35 -9.92 -5.33
N GLU A 279 16.69 -8.87 -4.58
CA GLU A 279 17.99 -8.75 -3.91
C GLU A 279 18.21 -9.88 -2.89
N HIS A 280 17.19 -10.22 -2.09
CA HIS A 280 17.30 -11.23 -1.03
C HIS A 280 17.26 -12.66 -1.59
N ASN A 281 16.32 -12.96 -2.49
CA ASN A 281 16.17 -14.30 -3.06
C ASN A 281 17.38 -14.69 -3.94
N ASN A 282 18.11 -13.73 -4.48
CA ASN A 282 19.32 -13.95 -5.26
C ASN A 282 20.61 -13.67 -4.47
N GLN A 283 20.55 -13.47 -3.15
CA GLN A 283 21.70 -13.25 -2.26
C GLN A 283 22.62 -12.11 -2.74
N LEU A 284 22.02 -10.99 -3.15
CA LEU A 284 22.76 -9.84 -3.67
C LEU A 284 23.07 -8.79 -2.58
N VAL A 285 22.47 -8.93 -1.41
CA VAL A 285 22.66 -8.12 -0.20
C VAL A 285 22.74 -9.01 1.04
#